data_eb84cf84d9871b294f58f9e57ce5eea0
#
_entry.id   eb84cf84d9871b294f58f9e57ce5eea0
#
_cell.length_a   1.000
_cell.length_b   1.000
_cell.length_c   1.000
_cell.angle_alpha   90.00
_cell.angle_beta   90.00
_cell.angle_gamma   90.00
#
_symmetry.space_group_name_H-M   'P 1'
#
loop_
_entity.id
_entity.type
_entity.pdbx_description
1 polymer ?
#
loop_
_entity_poly.entity_id
_entity_poly.type
_entity_poly.pdbx_seq_one_letter_code
_entity_poly.pdbx_strand_id
1 'polypeptide(L)'
;MEIRFNPMKITGVGAFGDVRGRTAAGIRSVYFILCTGYYDGLSEDIRELDRKLSTDERCIYRRVTDLPVMGVREAAEYGEKWERLCRGESVIPTETEKALKEVCSIYRSLRKNINPTIEKNFAAVLMFYSDRLLGKMTCDSGKCPKLVCSGRIGLKEYLFFHMAALMGIDVMLLCPSGLPQLPEELERVYEHIRLGEC
;
A
#
# COMPACT_ATOMS: atom_id res chain seq x y z
N MET A 1 4.88 16.11 5.54
CA MET A 1 5.18 15.10 6.60
C MET A 1 6.21 14.15 6.03
N GLU A 2 7.25 13.80 6.77
CA GLU A 2 8.25 12.81 6.41
C GLU A 2 7.74 11.41 6.80
N ILE A 3 7.89 10.43 5.91
CA ILE A 3 7.55 9.02 6.19
C ILE A 3 8.80 8.22 6.50
N ARG A 4 8.78 7.48 7.60
CA ARG A 4 9.84 6.58 8.01
C ARG A 4 9.29 5.17 8.19
N PHE A 5 9.88 4.22 7.48
CA PHE A 5 9.55 2.81 7.65
C PHE A 5 10.18 2.26 8.93
N ASN A 6 9.36 1.62 9.76
CA ASN A 6 9.83 1.01 11.01
C ASN A 6 10.34 -0.42 10.72
N PRO A 7 11.60 -0.71 11.08
CA PRO A 7 12.12 -2.07 11.06
C PRO A 7 11.67 -2.81 12.34
N MET A 8 10.48 -3.35 12.39
CA MET A 8 10.04 -4.12 13.55
C MET A 8 9.81 -5.57 13.14
N LYS A 9 10.51 -6.49 13.81
CA LYS A 9 10.28 -7.91 13.66
C LYS A 9 8.93 -8.29 14.25
N ILE A 10 7.97 -8.57 13.38
CA ILE A 10 6.68 -9.13 13.76
C ILE A 10 6.80 -10.66 13.71
N THR A 11 6.38 -11.32 14.78
CA THR A 11 6.52 -12.78 14.90
C THR A 11 5.39 -13.56 14.24
N GLY A 12 4.37 -12.88 13.71
CA GLY A 12 3.24 -13.51 13.03
C GLY A 12 2.16 -12.49 12.63
N VAL A 13 1.17 -12.95 11.89
CA VAL A 13 0.08 -12.12 11.35
C VAL A 13 -0.66 -11.35 12.44
N GLY A 14 -0.97 -12.00 13.56
CA GLY A 14 -1.69 -11.39 14.70
C GLY A 14 -0.96 -10.19 15.31
N ALA A 15 0.38 -10.18 15.30
CA ALA A 15 1.18 -9.09 15.86
C ALA A 15 1.01 -7.75 15.10
N PHE A 16 0.58 -7.78 13.82
CA PHE A 16 0.22 -6.56 13.09
C PHE A 16 -0.93 -5.80 13.75
N GLY A 17 -1.79 -6.49 14.48
CA GLY A 17 -2.87 -5.88 15.27
C GLY A 17 -2.36 -5.00 16.40
N ASP A 18 -1.17 -5.25 16.94
CA ASP A 18 -0.62 -4.55 18.10
C ASP A 18 0.30 -3.38 17.74
N VAL A 19 0.96 -3.45 16.57
CA VAL A 19 1.82 -2.36 16.12
C VAL A 19 0.99 -1.19 15.60
N ARG A 20 1.47 0.03 15.76
CA ARG A 20 0.85 1.26 15.21
C ARG A 20 1.92 2.22 14.78
N GLY A 21 1.78 2.71 13.56
CA GLY A 21 2.53 3.87 13.11
C GLY A 21 2.26 5.08 14.01
N ARG A 22 3.29 5.88 14.26
CA ARG A 22 3.21 7.06 15.15
C ARG A 22 3.70 8.28 14.43
N THR A 23 3.07 9.41 14.71
CA THR A 23 3.54 10.72 14.24
C THR A 23 4.20 11.44 15.41
N ALA A 24 5.45 11.83 15.25
CA ALA A 24 6.19 12.63 16.22
C ALA A 24 7.11 13.60 15.48
N ALA A 25 7.15 14.85 15.90
CA ALA A 25 8.03 15.89 15.35
C ALA A 25 8.00 16.00 13.81
N GLY A 26 6.84 15.86 13.19
CA GLY A 26 6.69 15.94 11.72
C GLY A 26 7.08 14.67 10.96
N ILE A 27 7.50 13.61 11.66
CA ILE A 27 7.83 12.30 11.08
C ILE A 27 6.70 11.33 11.38
N ARG A 28 6.19 10.65 10.37
CA ARG A 28 5.25 9.54 10.50
C ARG A 28 5.99 8.22 10.32
N SER A 29 6.09 7.45 11.39
CA SER A 29 6.56 6.06 11.31
C SER A 29 5.44 5.15 10.85
N VAL A 30 5.71 4.28 9.89
CA VAL A 30 4.75 3.31 9.32
C VAL A 30 5.37 1.90 9.31
N TYR A 31 4.51 0.90 9.27
CA TYR A 31 4.89 -0.49 9.09
C TYR A 31 4.51 -0.93 7.67
N PHE A 32 5.47 -1.50 6.94
CA PHE A 32 5.24 -2.11 5.65
C PHE A 32 5.80 -3.53 5.67
N ILE A 33 4.89 -4.51 5.70
CA ILE A 33 5.20 -5.89 6.02
C ILE A 33 4.74 -6.79 4.88
N LEU A 34 5.61 -7.65 4.43
CA LEU A 34 5.31 -8.68 3.44
C LEU A 34 5.43 -10.07 4.10
N CYS A 35 4.30 -10.75 4.20
CA CYS A 35 4.22 -12.10 4.74
C CYS A 35 4.10 -13.11 3.60
N THR A 36 4.97 -14.15 3.61
CA THR A 36 4.92 -15.25 2.64
C THR A 36 4.83 -16.59 3.34
N GLY A 37 4.41 -17.60 2.60
CA GLY A 37 4.25 -18.96 3.14
C GLY A 37 2.90 -19.18 3.79
N TYR A 38 2.67 -20.44 4.15
CA TYR A 38 1.43 -20.93 4.73
C TYR A 38 1.73 -21.82 5.94
N TYR A 39 0.84 -21.81 6.90
CA TYR A 39 0.81 -22.76 8.03
C TYR A 39 -0.63 -23.09 8.39
N ASP A 40 -0.82 -24.27 9.02
CA ASP A 40 -2.12 -24.66 9.52
C ASP A 40 -2.61 -23.67 10.58
N GLY A 41 -3.80 -23.10 10.39
CA GLY A 41 -4.34 -22.05 11.26
C GLY A 41 -4.20 -20.63 10.73
N LEU A 42 -3.45 -20.38 9.63
CA LEU A 42 -3.29 -19.02 9.07
C LEU A 42 -4.65 -18.34 8.81
N SER A 43 -5.64 -19.09 8.32
CA SER A 43 -6.98 -18.55 8.05
C SER A 43 -7.69 -18.09 9.32
N GLU A 44 -7.50 -18.77 10.42
CA GLU A 44 -8.03 -18.43 11.74
C GLU A 44 -7.35 -17.17 12.28
N ASP A 45 -6.04 -17.12 12.19
CA ASP A 45 -5.25 -15.95 12.62
C ASP A 45 -5.62 -14.68 11.84
N ILE A 46 -5.88 -14.83 10.54
CA ILE A 46 -6.36 -13.73 9.70
C ILE A 46 -7.77 -13.28 10.13
N ARG A 47 -8.69 -14.19 10.42
CA ARG A 47 -10.04 -13.82 10.91
C ARG A 47 -9.97 -13.13 12.26
N GLU A 48 -9.11 -13.61 13.16
CA GLU A 48 -8.90 -12.97 14.46
C GLU A 48 -8.30 -11.58 14.31
N LEU A 49 -7.31 -11.39 13.40
CA LEU A 49 -6.77 -10.08 13.06
C LEU A 49 -7.85 -9.15 12.53
N ASP A 50 -8.69 -9.63 11.59
CA ASP A 50 -9.79 -8.86 11.02
C ASP A 50 -10.77 -8.42 12.11
N ARG A 51 -11.16 -9.34 12.99
CA ARG A 51 -12.04 -9.06 14.13
C ARG A 51 -11.43 -8.00 15.05
N LYS A 52 -10.17 -8.17 15.45
CA LYS A 52 -9.43 -7.26 16.33
C LYS A 52 -9.34 -5.86 15.76
N LEU A 53 -8.93 -5.73 14.48
CA LEU A 53 -8.75 -4.43 13.84
C LEU A 53 -10.07 -3.75 13.49
N SER A 54 -11.12 -4.50 13.17
CA SER A 54 -12.45 -3.94 12.86
C SER A 54 -13.15 -3.38 14.13
N THR A 55 -12.81 -3.88 15.31
CA THR A 55 -13.39 -3.44 16.58
C THR A 55 -12.50 -2.42 17.31
N ASP A 56 -11.26 -2.19 16.89
CA ASP A 56 -10.36 -1.22 17.54
C ASP A 56 -10.70 0.21 17.08
N GLU A 57 -11.34 0.98 17.94
CA GLU A 57 -11.71 2.38 17.69
C GLU A 57 -10.52 3.30 17.39
N ARG A 58 -9.30 2.87 17.74
CA ARG A 58 -8.05 3.62 17.49
C ARG A 58 -7.50 3.38 16.08
N CYS A 59 -8.14 2.49 15.32
CA CYS A 59 -7.73 2.15 13.96
C CYS A 59 -8.79 2.56 12.93
N ILE A 60 -8.34 2.85 11.72
CA ILE A 60 -9.17 2.82 10.51
C ILE A 60 -8.68 1.63 9.71
N TYR A 61 -9.45 0.56 9.70
CA TYR A 61 -9.05 -0.71 9.11
C TYR A 61 -9.73 -0.99 7.80
N ARG A 62 -8.97 -1.51 6.84
CA ARG A 62 -9.50 -2.07 5.59
C ARG A 62 -8.74 -3.34 5.21
N ARG A 63 -9.50 -4.38 4.88
CA ARG A 63 -8.99 -5.55 4.20
C ARG A 63 -9.33 -5.53 2.73
N VAL A 64 -8.37 -5.92 1.88
CA VAL A 64 -8.49 -6.04 0.44
C VAL A 64 -8.12 -7.46 0.05
N THR A 65 -9.03 -8.17 -0.59
CA THR A 65 -8.77 -9.49 -1.19
C THR A 65 -8.58 -9.40 -2.69
N ASP A 66 -9.30 -8.45 -3.30
CA ASP A 66 -9.22 -8.19 -4.74
C ASP A 66 -9.15 -6.68 -4.99
N LEU A 67 -8.27 -6.28 -5.88
CA LEU A 67 -8.22 -4.90 -6.33
C LEU A 67 -9.35 -4.63 -7.33
N PRO A 68 -9.99 -3.45 -7.25
CA PRO A 68 -11.08 -3.11 -8.15
C PRO A 68 -10.58 -3.03 -9.61
N VAL A 69 -11.41 -3.49 -10.53
CA VAL A 69 -11.11 -3.39 -11.97
C VAL A 69 -11.51 -2.01 -12.48
N MET A 70 -10.56 -1.31 -13.07
CA MET A 70 -10.78 0.00 -13.68
C MET A 70 -11.43 -0.15 -15.07
N GLY A 71 -12.59 0.44 -15.27
CA GLY A 71 -13.29 0.46 -16.56
C GLY A 71 -12.70 1.49 -17.54
N VAL A 72 -13.11 1.41 -18.81
CA VAL A 72 -12.62 2.32 -19.87
C VAL A 72 -12.90 3.79 -19.56
N ARG A 73 -14.08 4.11 -19.05
CA ARG A 73 -14.47 5.47 -18.66
C ARG A 73 -13.60 6.00 -17.53
N GLU A 74 -13.37 5.19 -16.52
CA GLU A 74 -12.51 5.54 -15.39
C GLU A 74 -11.05 5.73 -15.83
N ALA A 75 -10.56 4.86 -16.73
CA ALA A 75 -9.21 5.00 -17.29
C ALA A 75 -9.02 6.34 -18.02
N ALA A 76 -10.03 6.79 -18.76
CA ALA A 76 -9.99 8.10 -19.42
C ALA A 76 -9.99 9.25 -18.39
N GLU A 77 -10.89 9.20 -17.40
CA GLU A 77 -11.02 10.22 -16.34
C GLU A 77 -9.72 10.36 -15.53
N TYR A 78 -9.18 9.24 -15.02
CA TYR A 78 -7.94 9.30 -14.23
C TYR A 78 -6.71 9.60 -15.07
N GLY A 79 -6.71 9.22 -16.36
CA GLY A 79 -5.69 9.63 -17.31
C GLY A 79 -5.66 11.14 -17.55
N GLU A 80 -6.83 11.79 -17.64
CA GLU A 80 -6.94 13.25 -17.72
C GLU A 80 -6.47 13.93 -16.42
N LYS A 81 -6.87 13.40 -15.25
CA LYS A 81 -6.39 13.89 -13.95
C LYS A 81 -4.86 13.85 -13.87
N TRP A 82 -4.23 12.77 -14.35
CA TRP A 82 -2.77 12.67 -14.40
C TRP A 82 -2.14 13.74 -15.29
N GLU A 83 -2.68 13.98 -16.48
CA GLU A 83 -2.19 15.02 -17.38
C GLU A 83 -2.30 16.42 -16.76
N ARG A 84 -3.39 16.71 -16.07
CA ARG A 84 -3.58 17.96 -15.33
C ARG A 84 -2.55 18.11 -14.21
N LEU A 85 -2.31 17.03 -13.47
CA LEU A 85 -1.28 17.01 -12.42
C LEU A 85 0.12 17.27 -12.98
N CYS A 86 0.44 16.72 -14.15
CA CYS A 86 1.72 16.98 -14.85
C CYS A 86 1.86 18.45 -15.29
N ARG A 87 0.74 19.15 -15.53
CA ARG A 87 0.73 20.60 -15.80
C ARG A 87 0.79 21.48 -14.53
N GLY A 88 0.87 20.86 -13.35
CA GLY A 88 0.95 21.57 -12.07
C GLY A 88 -0.41 21.96 -11.48
N GLU A 89 -1.52 21.41 -12.01
CA GLU A 89 -2.85 21.61 -11.43
C GLU A 89 -3.04 20.75 -10.18
N SER A 90 -3.58 21.33 -9.10
CA SER A 90 -3.91 20.58 -7.88
C SER A 90 -5.25 19.85 -8.07
N VAL A 91 -5.20 18.57 -8.45
CA VAL A 91 -6.38 17.74 -8.72
C VAL A 91 -6.61 16.62 -7.71
N ILE A 92 -5.64 16.40 -6.83
CA ILE A 92 -5.68 15.41 -5.74
C ILE A 92 -5.00 16.00 -4.49
N PRO A 93 -5.23 15.43 -3.29
CA PRO A 93 -4.57 15.88 -2.06
C PRO A 93 -3.04 15.86 -2.17
N THR A 94 -2.38 16.86 -1.58
CA THR A 94 -0.92 17.06 -1.68
C THR A 94 -0.11 15.83 -1.24
N GLU A 95 -0.52 15.14 -0.18
CA GLU A 95 0.19 13.94 0.30
C GLU A 95 0.03 12.77 -0.67
N THR A 96 -1.15 12.61 -1.27
CA THR A 96 -1.39 11.63 -2.34
C THR A 96 -0.55 11.94 -3.58
N GLU A 97 -0.46 13.22 -3.96
CA GLU A 97 0.35 13.68 -5.08
C GLU A 97 1.84 13.36 -4.89
N LYS A 98 2.39 13.67 -3.70
CA LYS A 98 3.78 13.35 -3.37
C LYS A 98 4.07 11.86 -3.46
N ALA A 99 3.23 11.03 -2.82
CA ALA A 99 3.37 9.58 -2.84
C ALA A 99 3.25 9.01 -4.26
N LEU A 100 2.30 9.51 -5.05
CA LEU A 100 2.12 9.10 -6.45
C LEU A 100 3.34 9.43 -7.31
N LYS A 101 3.88 10.66 -7.21
CA LYS A 101 5.07 11.10 -7.96
C LYS A 101 6.29 10.26 -7.59
N GLU A 102 6.48 9.94 -6.32
CA GLU A 102 7.57 9.09 -5.84
C GLU A 102 7.46 7.68 -6.44
N VAL A 103 6.28 7.07 -6.35
CA VAL A 103 6.07 5.72 -6.91
C VAL A 103 6.16 5.70 -8.43
N CYS A 104 5.72 6.74 -9.14
CA CYS A 104 5.93 6.86 -10.58
C CYS A 104 7.43 7.00 -10.92
N SER A 105 8.21 7.68 -10.09
CA SER A 105 9.67 7.76 -10.25
C SER A 105 10.33 6.39 -10.07
N ILE A 106 9.94 5.63 -9.04
CA ILE A 106 10.38 4.24 -8.84
C ILE A 106 10.01 3.38 -10.06
N TYR A 107 8.76 3.45 -10.50
CA TYR A 107 8.30 2.67 -11.66
C TYR A 107 9.10 2.98 -12.93
N ARG A 108 9.48 4.26 -13.15
CA ARG A 108 10.37 4.67 -14.23
C ARG A 108 11.78 4.09 -14.11
N SER A 109 12.38 4.10 -12.91
CA SER A 109 13.73 3.56 -12.70
C SER A 109 13.82 2.06 -12.94
N LEU A 110 12.76 1.33 -12.67
CA LEU A 110 12.67 -0.12 -12.86
C LEU A 110 12.48 -0.56 -14.32
N ARG A 111 12.15 0.36 -15.22
CA ARG A 111 11.87 0.07 -16.63
C ARG A 111 12.67 0.98 -17.53
N LYS A 112 13.65 0.44 -18.22
CA LYS A 112 14.62 1.19 -19.06
C LYS A 112 14.01 2.03 -20.19
N ASN A 113 12.76 1.78 -20.62
CA ASN A 113 12.10 2.53 -21.71
C ASN A 113 10.60 2.64 -21.44
N ILE A 114 10.19 3.54 -20.55
CA ILE A 114 8.75 3.80 -20.32
C ILE A 114 8.27 4.81 -21.37
N ASN A 115 7.31 4.37 -22.17
CA ASN A 115 6.51 5.24 -23.01
C ASN A 115 5.58 6.09 -22.09
N PRO A 116 5.41 7.41 -22.36
CA PRO A 116 4.51 8.29 -21.60
C PRO A 116 3.08 7.73 -21.40
N THR A 117 2.56 7.01 -22.40
CA THR A 117 1.26 6.36 -22.33
C THR A 117 1.23 5.25 -21.26
N ILE A 118 2.30 4.47 -21.12
CA ILE A 118 2.41 3.42 -20.11
C ILE A 118 2.46 4.04 -18.70
N GLU A 119 3.22 5.12 -18.53
CA GLU A 119 3.29 5.86 -17.27
C GLU A 119 1.93 6.47 -16.90
N LYS A 120 1.26 7.12 -17.85
CA LYS A 120 -0.10 7.66 -17.68
C LYS A 120 -1.07 6.59 -17.22
N ASN A 121 -1.09 5.43 -17.88
CA ASN A 121 -1.97 4.32 -17.52
C ASN A 121 -1.64 3.77 -16.11
N PHE A 122 -0.37 3.67 -15.77
CA PHE A 122 0.05 3.25 -14.43
C PHE A 122 -0.40 4.24 -13.37
N ALA A 123 -0.15 5.53 -13.55
CA ALA A 123 -0.57 6.57 -12.62
C ALA A 123 -2.11 6.63 -12.47
N ALA A 124 -2.85 6.49 -13.58
CA ALA A 124 -4.31 6.43 -13.59
C ALA A 124 -4.84 5.28 -12.73
N VAL A 125 -4.23 4.09 -12.83
CA VAL A 125 -4.59 2.93 -11.99
C VAL A 125 -4.32 3.21 -10.51
N LEU A 126 -3.18 3.79 -10.15
CA LEU A 126 -2.86 4.13 -8.76
C LEU A 126 -3.82 5.17 -8.18
N MET A 127 -4.18 6.19 -8.94
CA MET A 127 -5.16 7.20 -8.54
C MET A 127 -6.54 6.58 -8.34
N PHE A 128 -6.97 5.71 -9.24
CA PHE A 128 -8.23 4.98 -9.13
C PHE A 128 -8.25 4.10 -7.87
N TYR A 129 -7.19 3.33 -7.59
CA TYR A 129 -7.09 2.53 -6.37
C TYR A 129 -7.09 3.41 -5.12
N SER A 130 -6.38 4.54 -5.16
CA SER A 130 -6.36 5.49 -4.04
C SER A 130 -7.75 6.00 -3.70
N ASP A 131 -8.51 6.46 -4.68
CA ASP A 131 -9.87 6.95 -4.48
C ASP A 131 -10.82 5.84 -3.97
N ARG A 132 -10.72 4.64 -4.52
CA ARG A 132 -11.61 3.51 -4.17
C ARG A 132 -11.27 2.87 -2.84
N LEU A 133 -9.99 2.80 -2.49
CA LEU A 133 -9.51 2.03 -1.34
C LEU A 133 -9.03 2.90 -0.18
N LEU A 134 -8.45 4.07 -0.44
CA LEU A 134 -7.80 4.87 0.59
C LEU A 134 -8.58 6.13 1.00
N GLY A 135 -9.60 6.54 0.23
CA GLY A 135 -10.28 7.84 0.37
C GLY A 135 -10.82 8.19 1.78
N LYS A 136 -11.00 7.21 2.67
CA LYS A 136 -11.39 7.43 4.08
C LYS A 136 -10.28 7.08 5.08
N MET A 137 -9.11 6.68 4.60
CA MET A 137 -7.98 6.23 5.42
C MET A 137 -6.96 7.37 5.59
N THR A 138 -7.39 8.50 6.16
CA THR A 138 -6.50 9.63 6.41
C THR A 138 -5.97 9.62 7.83
N CYS A 139 -4.72 10.06 8.02
CA CYS A 139 -4.10 10.16 9.36
C CYS A 139 -4.67 11.32 10.21
N ASP A 140 -5.51 12.18 9.65
CA ASP A 140 -5.99 13.41 10.31
C ASP A 140 -7.04 13.13 11.40
N SER A 141 -7.59 11.92 11.45
CA SER A 141 -8.60 11.52 12.43
C SER A 141 -8.05 11.18 13.81
N GLY A 142 -6.74 11.25 14.04
CA GLY A 142 -6.08 10.75 15.26
C GLY A 142 -6.03 9.23 15.36
N LYS A 143 -6.60 8.52 14.38
CA LYS A 143 -6.61 7.06 14.28
C LYS A 143 -5.44 6.56 13.43
N CYS A 144 -5.04 5.31 13.68
CA CYS A 144 -4.01 4.64 12.89
C CYS A 144 -4.65 3.93 11.69
N PRO A 145 -4.40 4.38 10.44
CA PRO A 145 -4.90 3.68 9.27
C PRO A 145 -4.10 2.40 9.03
N LYS A 146 -4.79 1.29 8.81
CA LYS A 146 -4.23 -0.03 8.55
C LYS A 146 -4.87 -0.68 7.34
N LEU A 147 -4.03 -1.15 6.43
CA LEU A 147 -4.42 -1.83 5.20
C LEU A 147 -3.83 -3.23 5.17
N VAL A 148 -4.66 -4.24 5.07
CA VAL A 148 -4.23 -5.63 4.88
C VAL A 148 -4.70 -6.10 3.51
N CYS A 149 -3.76 -6.60 2.71
CA CYS A 149 -4.09 -7.25 1.44
C CYS A 149 -3.71 -8.72 1.49
N SER A 150 -4.61 -9.58 1.03
CA SER A 150 -4.33 -11.00 0.86
C SER A 150 -4.63 -11.42 -0.57
N GLY A 151 -3.64 -12.03 -1.23
CA GLY A 151 -3.80 -12.49 -2.60
C GLY A 151 -2.50 -12.46 -3.40
N ARG A 152 -2.67 -12.53 -4.71
CA ARG A 152 -1.55 -12.46 -5.64
C ARG A 152 -1.15 -11.00 -5.85
N ILE A 153 0.07 -10.67 -5.49
CA ILE A 153 0.63 -9.31 -5.60
C ILE A 153 1.65 -9.29 -6.72
N GLY A 154 1.41 -8.49 -7.75
CA GLY A 154 2.40 -8.17 -8.79
C GLY A 154 3.09 -6.82 -8.50
N LEU A 155 3.97 -6.39 -9.41
CA LEU A 155 4.72 -5.14 -9.24
C LEU A 155 3.80 -3.90 -9.12
N LYS A 156 2.73 -3.82 -9.89
CA LYS A 156 1.82 -2.66 -9.85
C LYS A 156 1.05 -2.60 -8.55
N GLU A 157 0.55 -3.73 -8.09
CA GLU A 157 -0.15 -3.88 -6.83
C GLU A 157 0.79 -3.55 -5.66
N TYR A 158 2.01 -4.07 -5.68
CA TYR A 158 3.02 -3.76 -4.68
C TYR A 158 3.28 -2.24 -4.61
N LEU A 159 3.48 -1.58 -5.76
CA LEU A 159 3.73 -0.14 -5.82
C LEU A 159 2.54 0.69 -5.34
N PHE A 160 1.31 0.20 -5.54
CA PHE A 160 0.12 0.83 -4.93
C PHE A 160 0.16 0.75 -3.40
N PHE A 161 0.49 -0.41 -2.84
CA PHE A 161 0.58 -0.56 -1.39
C PHE A 161 1.76 0.22 -0.81
N HIS A 162 2.86 0.31 -1.55
CA HIS A 162 3.97 1.20 -1.19
C HIS A 162 3.54 2.67 -1.17
N MET A 163 2.77 3.11 -2.17
CA MET A 163 2.15 4.44 -2.17
C MET A 163 1.27 4.67 -0.93
N ALA A 164 0.45 3.69 -0.54
CA ALA A 164 -0.37 3.78 0.66
C ALA A 164 0.50 3.96 1.93
N ALA A 165 1.62 3.25 2.02
CA ALA A 165 2.57 3.43 3.13
C ALA A 165 3.22 4.82 3.12
N LEU A 166 3.59 5.36 1.96
CA LEU A 166 4.08 6.74 1.80
C LEU A 166 3.02 7.79 2.18
N MET A 167 1.74 7.43 2.15
CA MET A 167 0.64 8.27 2.67
C MET A 167 0.42 8.11 4.18
N GLY A 168 1.27 7.34 4.87
CA GLY A 168 1.21 7.15 6.31
C GLY A 168 0.30 6.01 6.79
N ILE A 169 -0.04 5.06 5.93
CA ILE A 169 -0.87 3.90 6.24
C ILE A 169 0.04 2.70 6.59
N ASP A 170 -0.24 2.03 7.71
CA ASP A 170 0.41 0.76 8.01
C ASP A 170 -0.11 -0.32 7.06
N VAL A 171 0.78 -1.04 6.39
CA VAL A 171 0.44 -2.02 5.35
C VAL A 171 0.96 -3.40 5.69
N MET A 172 0.12 -4.42 5.53
CA MET A 172 0.51 -5.82 5.54
C MET A 172 0.04 -6.50 4.24
N LEU A 173 0.98 -7.15 3.55
CA LEU A 173 0.72 -7.95 2.37
C LEU A 173 0.85 -9.43 2.72
N LEU A 174 -0.19 -10.21 2.50
CA LEU A 174 -0.23 -11.65 2.73
C LEU A 174 -0.16 -12.36 1.38
N CYS A 175 1.00 -12.93 1.06
CA CYS A 175 1.31 -13.62 -0.20
C CYS A 175 1.61 -15.11 0.05
N PRO A 176 0.57 -15.95 0.33
CA PRO A 176 0.80 -17.36 0.69
C PRO A 176 1.56 -18.14 -0.39
N SER A 177 1.38 -17.80 -1.65
CA SER A 177 2.02 -18.46 -2.80
C SER A 177 3.46 -18.01 -3.07
N GLY A 178 4.06 -17.25 -2.18
CA GLY A 178 5.44 -16.78 -2.29
C GLY A 178 5.59 -15.30 -2.62
N LEU A 179 6.83 -14.87 -2.70
CA LEU A 179 7.20 -13.49 -3.00
C LEU A 179 6.78 -13.10 -4.42
N PRO A 180 6.21 -11.90 -4.60
CA PRO A 180 6.16 -11.31 -5.92
C PRO A 180 7.61 -11.13 -6.43
N GLN A 181 7.81 -11.27 -7.75
CA GLN A 181 9.10 -10.91 -8.35
C GLN A 181 9.28 -9.39 -8.27
N LEU A 182 9.92 -8.94 -7.21
CA LEU A 182 10.24 -7.54 -6.98
C LEU A 182 11.72 -7.28 -7.32
N PRO A 183 12.04 -6.12 -7.86
CA PRO A 183 13.42 -5.65 -7.99
C PRO A 183 14.09 -5.51 -6.62
N GLU A 184 15.40 -5.79 -6.54
CA GLU A 184 16.18 -5.73 -5.30
C GLU A 184 16.10 -4.35 -4.60
N GLU A 185 15.96 -3.28 -5.37
CA GLU A 185 15.83 -1.92 -4.84
C GLU A 185 14.59 -1.75 -3.95
N LEU A 186 13.55 -2.54 -4.19
CA LEU A 186 12.30 -2.51 -3.41
C LEU A 186 12.33 -3.47 -2.23
N GLU A 187 13.21 -4.47 -2.21
CA GLU A 187 13.31 -5.44 -1.13
C GLU A 187 13.76 -4.83 0.21
N ARG A 188 14.41 -3.67 0.17
CA ARG A 188 14.89 -2.96 1.36
C ARG A 188 13.82 -2.10 2.04
N VAL A 189 12.66 -1.95 1.43
CA VAL A 189 11.61 -1.02 1.92
C VAL A 189 10.64 -1.71 2.87
N TYR A 190 10.54 -3.03 2.81
CA TYR A 190 9.59 -3.80 3.63
C TYR A 190 10.30 -4.79 4.54
N GLU A 191 9.62 -5.17 5.62
CA GLU A 191 10.04 -6.31 6.43
C GLU A 191 9.40 -7.59 5.86
N HIS A 192 10.24 -8.57 5.54
CA HIS A 192 9.80 -9.86 5.03
C HIS A 192 9.67 -10.86 6.19
N ILE A 193 8.46 -11.42 6.32
CA ILE A 193 8.16 -12.46 7.31
C ILE A 193 7.79 -13.75 6.56
N ARG A 194 8.54 -14.79 6.84
CA ARG A 194 8.19 -16.13 6.37
C ARG A 194 7.32 -16.81 7.41
N LEU A 195 6.06 -17.08 7.06
CA LEU A 195 5.05 -17.62 7.96
C LEU A 195 5.12 -19.15 8.10
N GLY A 196 5.74 -19.85 7.16
CA GLY A 196 5.82 -21.29 7.11
C GLY A 196 6.51 -21.78 5.84
N GLU A 197 6.33 -23.05 5.50
CA GLU A 197 6.83 -23.60 4.23
C GLU A 197 6.05 -23.02 3.05
N CYS A 198 6.77 -22.70 1.95
CA CYS A 198 6.19 -22.26 0.69
C CYS A 198 6.00 -23.45 -0.24
#